data_5d64fae6a760f84f909af895edc39c99
#
_entry.id   5d64fae6a760f84f909af895edc39c99
#
_cell.length_a   1.000
_cell.length_b   1.000
_cell.length_c   1.000
_cell.angle_alpha   90.00
_cell.angle_beta   90.00
_cell.angle_gamma   90.00
#
_symmetry.space_group_name_H-M   'P 1'
#
loop_
_entity.id
_entity.type
_entity.pdbx_description
1 polymer ?
#
loop_
_entity_poly.entity_id
_entity_poly.type
_entity_poly.pdbx_seq_one_letter_code
_entity_poly.pdbx_strand_id
1 'polypeptide(L)'
;MVKRAIFALGAMMILLLCVLPAQAAQPQCFSQEMAPTRGIWLVSLPQPGKLMLGQRQLQPGDILTWEQAETMLFYPDEPEIAVQTALIYLPLSEDGVGEAAEVAVTVSGRINQSPAAEDFALETYENLAITGKFKATDPEGEDLTFTIVRQSRRGQVTLEEDGSFTYTPKKNKAGVDSFTYTATDASGKVSRQATVTVTILKANSSETYADTLGNPCRFAAEWMKNTGIFTGETISDNPCFDPQRQVSRGQFVAMLSRTLNLPTQEQSWEPEQPVAAWLKPYLAAAHRAGLTAGLNPDASLEDAITQAEAAAMVELALDLPMESQPVWAQLDQAQDQEPLTRAQAAMLLYETQKSMDAAPGMRSIRSASAQ
;
A
#
# COMPACT_ATOMS: atom_id res chain seq x y z
N MET A 1 51.25 49.17 -27.06
CA MET A 1 51.18 48.87 -25.61
C MET A 1 50.03 47.92 -25.39
N VAL A 2 50.38 46.64 -25.28
CA VAL A 2 49.39 45.57 -25.09
C VAL A 2 49.27 45.31 -23.62
N LYS A 3 48.06 45.55 -23.07
CA LYS A 3 47.74 45.17 -21.69
C LYS A 3 47.26 43.70 -21.71
N ARG A 4 48.11 42.82 -21.23
CA ARG A 4 47.73 41.46 -20.86
C ARG A 4 46.87 41.54 -19.57
N ALA A 5 45.63 41.13 -19.65
CA ALA A 5 44.83 40.86 -18.50
C ALA A 5 44.99 39.36 -18.12
N ILE A 6 45.59 39.15 -16.97
CA ILE A 6 45.67 37.83 -16.33
C ILE A 6 44.32 37.61 -15.63
N PHE A 7 43.53 36.67 -16.10
CA PHE A 7 42.38 36.19 -15.39
C PHE A 7 42.79 34.99 -14.53
N ALA A 8 42.72 35.20 -13.22
CA ALA A 8 42.83 34.11 -12.25
C ALA A 8 41.48 33.39 -12.16
N LEU A 9 41.43 32.13 -12.52
CA LEU A 9 40.29 31.24 -12.29
C LEU A 9 40.21 30.91 -10.82
N GLY A 10 39.23 31.46 -10.16
CA GLY A 10 38.73 30.94 -8.88
C GLY A 10 37.57 30.00 -9.16
N ALA A 11 37.83 28.73 -9.20
CA ALA A 11 36.78 27.72 -9.27
C ALA A 11 36.10 27.62 -7.89
N MET A 12 34.90 28.20 -7.76
CA MET A 12 34.03 28.00 -6.60
C MET A 12 33.14 26.78 -6.87
N MET A 13 33.45 25.70 -6.22
CA MET A 13 32.78 24.42 -6.28
C MET A 13 31.46 24.53 -5.53
N ILE A 14 30.33 24.57 -6.24
CA ILE A 14 28.99 24.41 -5.63
C ILE A 14 28.58 22.96 -5.81
N LEU A 15 28.56 22.24 -4.71
CA LEU A 15 28.08 20.86 -4.64
C LEU A 15 26.54 20.89 -4.66
N LEU A 16 25.94 20.60 -5.82
CA LEU A 16 24.50 20.35 -5.91
C LEU A 16 24.29 18.84 -5.96
N LEU A 17 23.83 18.25 -4.86
CA LEU A 17 23.36 16.87 -4.82
C LEU A 17 22.03 16.80 -5.56
N CYS A 18 22.03 16.44 -6.84
CA CYS A 18 20.81 16.01 -7.51
C CYS A 18 20.64 14.51 -7.29
N VAL A 19 19.59 14.14 -6.58
CA VAL A 19 19.11 12.76 -6.49
C VAL A 19 18.45 12.41 -7.82
N LEU A 20 19.19 11.77 -8.72
CA LEU A 20 18.70 11.24 -10.00
C LEU A 20 18.42 9.74 -9.86
N PRO A 21 17.56 9.17 -10.74
CA PRO A 21 17.29 7.74 -10.74
C PRO A 21 18.57 6.91 -10.89
N ALA A 22 18.55 5.73 -10.37
CA ALA A 22 19.60 4.84 -9.91
C ALA A 22 20.85 4.59 -10.75
N GLN A 23 21.03 5.17 -11.95
CA GLN A 23 22.07 4.74 -12.90
C GLN A 23 22.82 5.87 -13.63
N ALA A 24 22.51 7.12 -13.43
CA ALA A 24 23.16 8.21 -14.19
C ALA A 24 23.57 9.40 -13.32
N ALA A 25 24.73 9.96 -13.58
CA ALA A 25 25.17 11.23 -13.01
C ALA A 25 25.25 12.31 -14.11
N GLN A 26 24.77 13.52 -13.82
CA GLN A 26 25.05 14.66 -14.68
C GLN A 26 26.48 15.16 -14.43
N PRO A 27 27.26 15.48 -15.47
CA PRO A 27 28.46 16.29 -15.31
C PRO A 27 28.07 17.60 -14.59
N GLN A 28 28.81 17.97 -13.56
CA GLN A 28 28.50 19.17 -12.77
C GLN A 28 28.47 20.40 -13.69
N CYS A 29 27.45 21.24 -13.48
CA CYS A 29 27.11 22.39 -14.28
C CYS A 29 28.29 23.14 -14.89
N PHE A 30 28.25 23.32 -16.18
CA PHE A 30 29.07 24.29 -16.88
C PHE A 30 28.70 25.68 -16.35
N SER A 31 29.64 26.39 -15.71
CA SER A 31 29.36 27.71 -15.20
C SER A 31 29.10 28.71 -16.34
N GLN A 32 28.00 29.41 -16.25
CA GLN A 32 27.48 30.40 -17.24
C GLN A 32 28.36 31.65 -17.44
N GLU A 33 29.57 31.70 -16.89
CA GLU A 33 30.41 32.91 -16.96
C GLU A 33 31.33 32.99 -18.22
N MET A 34 31.25 32.01 -19.14
CA MET A 34 31.98 32.08 -20.39
C MET A 34 31.11 32.66 -21.50
N ALA A 35 31.67 33.55 -22.31
CA ALA A 35 31.07 34.19 -23.47
C ALA A 35 30.25 33.21 -24.34
N PRO A 36 29.27 33.66 -25.14
CA PRO A 36 28.35 32.79 -25.85
C PRO A 36 29.09 31.83 -26.77
N THR A 37 29.33 30.63 -26.28
CA THR A 37 29.93 29.55 -27.05
C THR A 37 28.85 28.88 -27.88
N ARG A 38 29.10 28.60 -29.16
CA ARG A 38 28.17 27.88 -30.05
C ARG A 38 28.00 26.42 -29.67
N GLY A 39 28.97 25.87 -28.95
CA GLY A 39 28.96 24.46 -28.54
C GLY A 39 30.27 23.99 -27.94
N ILE A 40 30.43 22.69 -27.86
CA ILE A 40 31.62 22.03 -27.37
C ILE A 40 32.04 20.91 -28.33
N TRP A 41 33.35 20.68 -28.43
CA TRP A 41 33.94 19.53 -29.12
C TRP A 41 34.55 18.60 -28.07
N LEU A 42 34.02 17.36 -27.96
CA LEU A 42 34.49 16.38 -26.98
C LEU A 42 35.89 15.83 -27.37
N VAL A 43 36.85 15.97 -26.48
CA VAL A 43 38.23 15.50 -26.67
C VAL A 43 38.44 14.17 -25.94
N SER A 44 38.07 14.10 -24.67
CA SER A 44 38.18 12.90 -23.88
C SER A 44 36.92 12.71 -23.06
N LEU A 45 36.44 11.49 -22.95
CA LEU A 45 35.24 11.13 -22.20
C LEU A 45 35.61 10.59 -20.81
N PRO A 46 34.75 10.78 -19.82
CA PRO A 46 34.96 10.21 -18.51
C PRO A 46 34.98 8.67 -18.55
N GLN A 47 35.92 8.07 -17.79
CA GLN A 47 36.13 6.62 -17.72
C GLN A 47 36.30 6.18 -16.25
N PRO A 48 35.90 4.94 -15.86
CA PRO A 48 35.21 3.94 -16.67
C PRO A 48 33.71 4.23 -16.76
N GLY A 49 33.15 4.10 -17.96
CA GLY A 49 31.72 4.31 -18.16
C GLY A 49 31.35 4.85 -19.54
N LYS A 50 30.10 5.25 -19.71
CA LYS A 50 29.54 5.74 -20.97
C LYS A 50 28.94 7.12 -20.78
N LEU A 51 29.23 8.06 -21.64
CA LEU A 51 28.58 9.36 -21.72
C LEU A 51 27.48 9.30 -22.78
N MET A 52 26.26 9.65 -22.40
CA MET A 52 25.05 9.54 -23.22
C MET A 52 24.41 10.89 -23.46
N LEU A 53 23.82 11.07 -24.65
CA LEU A 53 22.89 12.14 -24.99
C LEU A 53 21.57 11.51 -25.41
N GLY A 54 20.59 11.49 -24.50
CA GLY A 54 19.40 10.67 -24.68
C GLY A 54 19.75 9.18 -24.81
N GLN A 55 19.42 8.57 -25.96
CA GLN A 55 19.79 7.17 -26.24
C GLN A 55 21.09 7.01 -27.04
N ARG A 56 21.73 8.10 -27.45
CA ARG A 56 22.98 8.07 -28.22
C ARG A 56 24.19 8.06 -27.30
N GLN A 57 25.07 7.07 -27.43
CA GLN A 57 26.39 7.08 -26.79
C GLN A 57 27.30 8.05 -27.52
N LEU A 58 27.90 8.98 -26.78
CA LEU A 58 28.84 9.96 -27.27
C LEU A 58 30.23 9.35 -27.43
N GLN A 59 31.02 9.91 -28.40
CA GLN A 59 32.37 9.49 -28.69
C GLN A 59 33.32 10.70 -28.67
N PRO A 60 34.61 10.50 -28.42
CA PRO A 60 35.61 11.54 -28.66
C PRO A 60 35.52 12.03 -30.13
N GLY A 61 35.50 13.34 -30.33
CA GLY A 61 35.30 13.95 -31.65
C GLY A 61 33.88 14.45 -31.90
N ASP A 62 32.88 14.06 -31.09
CA ASP A 62 31.51 14.59 -31.20
C ASP A 62 31.48 16.10 -30.90
N ILE A 63 30.65 16.81 -31.68
CA ILE A 63 30.38 18.22 -31.50
C ILE A 63 28.93 18.35 -31.02
N LEU A 64 28.71 19.08 -29.93
CA LEU A 64 27.43 19.29 -29.31
C LEU A 64 27.15 20.77 -29.20
N THR A 65 25.86 21.15 -29.32
CA THR A 65 25.42 22.47 -28.90
C THR A 65 25.52 22.58 -27.37
N TRP A 66 25.49 23.80 -26.84
CA TRP A 66 25.51 24.03 -25.40
C TRP A 66 24.31 23.37 -24.69
N GLU A 67 23.12 23.52 -25.27
CA GLU A 67 21.90 22.87 -24.75
C GLU A 67 22.02 21.34 -24.71
N GLN A 68 22.64 20.75 -25.72
CA GLN A 68 22.88 19.29 -25.72
C GLN A 68 23.88 18.88 -24.65
N ALA A 69 24.92 19.69 -24.44
CA ALA A 69 25.94 19.42 -23.44
C ALA A 69 25.34 19.42 -22.00
N GLU A 70 24.38 20.32 -21.73
CA GLU A 70 23.70 20.38 -20.44
C GLU A 70 22.82 19.15 -20.14
N THR A 71 22.42 18.40 -21.17
CA THR A 71 21.56 17.21 -21.03
C THR A 71 22.33 15.88 -21.10
N MET A 72 23.67 15.92 -21.14
CA MET A 72 24.50 14.72 -21.12
C MET A 72 24.39 14.00 -19.78
N LEU A 73 24.37 12.66 -19.83
CA LEU A 73 24.39 11.80 -18.65
C LEU A 73 25.57 10.84 -18.71
N PHE A 74 26.30 10.74 -17.62
CA PHE A 74 27.37 9.77 -17.47
C PHE A 74 26.88 8.55 -16.69
N TYR A 75 27.09 7.35 -17.28
CA TYR A 75 26.76 6.06 -16.69
C TYR A 75 28.09 5.33 -16.41
N PRO A 76 28.49 5.19 -15.14
CA PRO A 76 29.65 4.39 -14.78
C PRO A 76 29.42 2.91 -15.08
N ASP A 77 30.49 2.17 -15.44
CA ASP A 77 30.37 0.73 -15.68
C ASP A 77 30.02 -0.05 -14.41
N GLU A 78 30.43 0.46 -13.23
CA GLU A 78 30.12 -0.08 -11.92
C GLU A 78 29.45 0.99 -11.06
N PRO A 79 28.11 1.04 -11.01
CA PRO A 79 27.37 2.11 -10.32
C PRO A 79 27.54 2.10 -8.78
N GLU A 80 28.00 1.00 -8.22
CA GLU A 80 28.25 0.85 -6.78
C GLU A 80 29.59 1.46 -6.33
N ILE A 81 30.52 1.70 -7.27
CA ILE A 81 31.82 2.23 -6.96
C ILE A 81 31.83 3.76 -7.18
N ALA A 82 32.36 4.50 -6.21
CA ALA A 82 32.57 5.92 -6.38
C ALA A 82 33.62 6.16 -7.48
N VAL A 83 33.25 6.92 -8.50
CA VAL A 83 34.12 7.24 -9.63
C VAL A 83 34.42 8.74 -9.62
N GLN A 84 35.71 9.07 -9.68
CA GLN A 84 36.18 10.43 -9.98
C GLN A 84 36.91 10.39 -11.33
N THR A 85 36.38 11.12 -12.28
CA THR A 85 36.89 11.16 -13.64
C THR A 85 36.70 12.54 -14.24
N ALA A 86 37.10 12.76 -15.47
CA ALA A 86 36.95 14.06 -16.10
C ALA A 86 36.51 13.94 -17.57
N LEU A 87 35.77 14.94 -18.00
CA LEU A 87 35.46 15.23 -19.39
C LEU A 87 36.36 16.35 -19.87
N ILE A 88 37.06 16.16 -21.00
CA ILE A 88 37.83 17.21 -21.62
C ILE A 88 37.16 17.62 -22.93
N TYR A 89 36.98 18.91 -23.12
CA TYR A 89 36.36 19.47 -24.30
C TYR A 89 37.03 20.75 -24.78
N LEU A 90 36.83 21.11 -26.04
CA LEU A 90 37.21 22.39 -26.60
C LEU A 90 35.94 23.25 -26.82
N PRO A 91 35.84 24.43 -26.23
CA PRO A 91 34.70 25.33 -26.46
C PRO A 91 34.78 25.90 -27.91
N LEU A 92 33.62 25.95 -28.55
CA LEU A 92 33.44 26.46 -29.91
C LEU A 92 32.71 27.80 -29.84
N SER A 93 33.38 28.86 -30.35
CA SER A 93 32.83 30.21 -30.45
C SER A 93 32.82 30.70 -31.90
N GLU A 94 32.31 31.92 -32.12
CA GLU A 94 32.37 32.60 -33.43
C GLU A 94 33.82 32.88 -33.87
N ASP A 95 34.69 33.07 -32.88
CA ASP A 95 36.10 33.39 -33.12
C ASP A 95 36.98 32.12 -33.34
N GLY A 96 36.37 30.94 -33.26
CA GLY A 96 37.07 29.65 -33.49
C GLY A 96 37.00 28.70 -32.30
N VAL A 97 38.02 27.83 -32.21
CA VAL A 97 38.15 26.82 -31.18
C VAL A 97 38.97 27.39 -30.01
N GLY A 98 38.44 27.32 -28.80
CA GLY A 98 39.10 27.76 -27.58
C GLY A 98 40.14 26.76 -27.05
N GLU A 99 40.76 27.10 -25.93
CA GLU A 99 41.66 26.19 -25.20
C GLU A 99 40.88 25.03 -24.54
N ALA A 100 41.55 23.89 -24.36
CA ALA A 100 40.95 22.73 -23.73
C ALA A 100 40.50 23.02 -22.30
N ALA A 101 39.26 22.68 -21.99
CA ALA A 101 38.68 22.79 -20.68
C ALA A 101 38.37 21.40 -20.12
N GLU A 102 38.55 21.25 -18.81
CA GLU A 102 38.30 20.02 -18.10
C GLU A 102 37.14 20.20 -17.15
N VAL A 103 36.16 19.25 -17.15
CA VAL A 103 35.07 19.18 -16.21
C VAL A 103 35.19 17.91 -15.39
N ALA A 104 35.35 18.06 -14.08
CA ALA A 104 35.35 16.93 -13.16
C ALA A 104 33.97 16.26 -13.10
N VAL A 105 33.93 14.95 -13.23
CA VAL A 105 32.73 14.11 -13.09
C VAL A 105 32.93 13.26 -11.84
N THR A 106 32.14 13.50 -10.82
CA THR A 106 32.15 12.72 -9.58
C THR A 106 30.83 11.96 -9.47
N VAL A 107 30.90 10.65 -9.40
CA VAL A 107 29.77 9.77 -9.09
C VAL A 107 30.01 9.22 -7.70
N SER A 108 29.09 9.50 -6.80
CA SER A 108 29.07 8.84 -5.50
C SER A 108 28.59 7.41 -5.70
N GLY A 109 29.44 6.43 -5.43
CA GLY A 109 29.01 5.02 -5.47
C GLY A 109 27.82 4.82 -4.55
N ARG A 110 26.79 4.11 -5.02
CA ARG A 110 25.68 3.68 -4.16
C ARG A 110 26.17 2.49 -3.36
N ILE A 111 26.22 2.67 -2.04
CA ILE A 111 26.38 1.52 -1.15
C ILE A 111 24.98 0.91 -1.04
N ASN A 112 24.74 -0.19 -1.77
CA ASN A 112 23.53 -0.97 -1.59
C ASN A 112 23.35 -1.33 -0.12
N GLN A 113 22.14 -1.17 0.41
CA GLN A 113 21.77 -1.53 1.79
C GLN A 113 20.93 -2.81 1.77
N SER A 114 20.86 -3.50 2.90
CA SER A 114 19.98 -4.67 2.99
C SER A 114 18.53 -4.24 3.14
N PRO A 115 17.59 -4.96 2.54
CA PRO A 115 16.17 -4.73 2.73
C PRO A 115 15.75 -4.81 4.21
N ALA A 116 14.68 -4.12 4.55
CA ALA A 116 14.05 -4.17 5.87
C ALA A 116 12.74 -4.96 5.80
N ALA A 117 12.75 -6.21 6.29
CA ALA A 117 11.55 -7.02 6.43
C ALA A 117 10.84 -6.72 7.75
N GLU A 118 9.50 -6.70 7.73
CA GLU A 118 8.65 -6.30 8.85
C GLU A 118 7.97 -7.50 9.51
N ASP A 119 7.92 -7.47 10.84
CA ASP A 119 7.09 -8.40 11.61
C ASP A 119 5.63 -7.97 11.50
N PHE A 120 4.71 -8.92 11.32
CA PHE A 120 3.27 -8.63 11.31
C PHE A 120 2.44 -9.79 11.82
N ALA A 121 1.16 -9.53 12.09
CA ALA A 121 0.22 -10.52 12.58
C ALA A 121 -0.96 -10.69 11.63
N LEU A 122 -1.50 -11.92 11.61
CA LEU A 122 -2.69 -12.32 10.87
C LEU A 122 -3.61 -13.11 11.78
N GLU A 123 -4.89 -13.13 11.44
CA GLU A 123 -5.89 -13.96 12.09
C GLU A 123 -6.58 -14.88 11.10
N THR A 124 -6.92 -16.07 11.53
CA THR A 124 -7.76 -17.01 10.80
C THR A 124 -8.55 -17.88 11.74
N TYR A 125 -9.48 -18.66 11.21
CA TYR A 125 -10.17 -19.71 11.96
C TYR A 125 -9.57 -21.08 11.70
N GLU A 126 -9.89 -22.06 12.59
CA GLU A 126 -9.61 -23.47 12.34
C GLU A 126 -10.13 -23.88 10.96
N ASN A 127 -9.33 -24.63 10.21
CA ASN A 127 -9.65 -25.14 8.87
C ASN A 127 -9.82 -24.08 7.77
N LEU A 128 -9.57 -22.81 8.05
CA LEU A 128 -9.68 -21.70 7.10
C LEU A 128 -8.30 -21.27 6.63
N ALA A 129 -7.99 -21.50 5.35
CA ALA A 129 -6.78 -20.97 4.75
C ALA A 129 -6.91 -19.48 4.50
N ILE A 130 -5.83 -18.73 4.73
CA ILE A 130 -5.74 -17.30 4.44
C ILE A 130 -4.56 -17.00 3.54
N THR A 131 -4.69 -15.96 2.73
CA THR A 131 -3.62 -15.40 1.91
C THR A 131 -3.08 -14.13 2.55
N GLY A 132 -1.81 -13.86 2.36
CA GLY A 132 -1.16 -12.63 2.77
C GLY A 132 -0.07 -12.25 1.78
N LYS A 133 0.51 -11.07 1.98
CA LYS A 133 1.68 -10.62 1.24
C LYS A 133 2.78 -10.24 2.23
N PHE A 134 4.02 -10.63 1.94
CA PHE A 134 5.15 -10.22 2.76
C PHE A 134 5.37 -8.72 2.70
N LYS A 135 5.85 -8.15 3.79
CA LYS A 135 6.10 -6.72 3.93
C LYS A 135 7.59 -6.48 4.08
N ALA A 136 8.18 -5.82 3.12
CA ALA A 136 9.55 -5.37 3.19
C ALA A 136 9.73 -4.11 2.35
N THR A 137 10.72 -3.31 2.70
CA THR A 137 11.14 -2.13 1.96
C THR A 137 12.62 -2.21 1.67
N ASP A 138 13.01 -1.76 0.52
CA ASP A 138 14.40 -1.60 0.13
C ASP A 138 14.76 -0.11 0.11
N PRO A 139 15.90 0.31 0.76
CA PRO A 139 16.29 1.71 0.78
C PRO A 139 16.61 2.29 -0.61
N GLU A 140 17.05 1.46 -1.53
CA GLU A 140 17.35 1.83 -2.91
C GLU A 140 16.15 1.68 -3.85
N GLY A 141 15.05 1.05 -3.36
CA GLY A 141 13.82 0.81 -4.12
C GLY A 141 13.94 -0.35 -5.11
N GLU A 142 14.85 -1.31 -4.85
CA GLU A 142 15.02 -2.50 -5.68
C GLU A 142 13.87 -3.48 -5.51
N ASP A 143 13.63 -4.32 -6.51
CA ASP A 143 12.68 -5.42 -6.46
C ASP A 143 13.13 -6.48 -5.45
N LEU A 144 12.19 -6.95 -4.64
CA LEU A 144 12.46 -7.89 -3.57
C LEU A 144 11.93 -9.28 -3.88
N THR A 145 12.75 -10.28 -3.58
CA THR A 145 12.35 -11.69 -3.54
C THR A 145 12.24 -12.16 -2.10
N PHE A 146 11.33 -13.11 -1.84
CA PHE A 146 11.05 -13.57 -0.47
C PHE A 146 11.39 -15.06 -0.31
N THR A 147 11.83 -15.41 0.90
CA THR A 147 12.12 -16.80 1.25
C THR A 147 11.58 -17.13 2.63
N ILE A 148 10.86 -18.25 2.77
CA ILE A 148 10.41 -18.76 4.07
C ILE A 148 11.60 -19.47 4.73
N VAL A 149 12.07 -18.92 5.86
CA VAL A 149 13.23 -19.45 6.61
C VAL A 149 12.80 -20.54 7.57
N ARG A 150 11.68 -20.33 8.26
CA ARG A 150 11.13 -21.32 9.20
C ARG A 150 9.64 -21.50 8.94
N GLN A 151 9.26 -22.74 8.71
CA GLN A 151 7.85 -23.12 8.54
C GLN A 151 7.07 -23.08 9.86
N SER A 152 5.77 -22.91 9.73
CA SER A 152 4.83 -22.95 10.83
C SER A 152 4.69 -24.36 11.43
N ARG A 153 4.26 -24.46 12.69
CA ARG A 153 4.05 -25.74 13.38
C ARG A 153 2.60 -26.24 13.33
N ARG A 154 1.65 -25.30 13.38
CA ARG A 154 0.20 -25.58 13.40
C ARG A 154 -0.45 -25.48 12.03
N GLY A 155 0.29 -25.08 11.01
CA GLY A 155 -0.14 -24.92 9.63
C GLY A 155 0.94 -25.33 8.63
N GLN A 156 0.71 -24.93 7.40
CA GLN A 156 1.64 -24.97 6.29
C GLN A 156 1.61 -23.62 5.57
N VAL A 157 2.76 -23.11 5.17
CA VAL A 157 2.90 -21.88 4.40
C VAL A 157 3.39 -22.25 3.01
N THR A 158 2.68 -21.81 1.97
CA THR A 158 3.13 -21.84 0.58
C THR A 158 3.40 -20.42 0.11
N LEU A 159 4.48 -20.22 -0.61
CA LEU A 159 4.91 -18.94 -1.15
C LEU A 159 4.72 -18.96 -2.67
N GLU A 160 4.16 -17.89 -3.21
CA GLU A 160 4.01 -17.65 -4.64
C GLU A 160 5.12 -16.71 -5.15
N GLU A 161 5.35 -16.71 -6.47
CA GLU A 161 6.44 -15.92 -7.09
C GLU A 161 6.29 -14.40 -6.90
N ASP A 162 5.07 -13.90 -6.74
CA ASP A 162 4.77 -12.47 -6.54
C ASP A 162 4.96 -11.99 -5.08
N GLY A 163 5.49 -12.86 -4.21
CA GLY A 163 5.67 -12.59 -2.78
C GLY A 163 4.38 -12.71 -1.96
N SER A 164 3.29 -13.16 -2.55
CA SER A 164 2.11 -13.58 -1.82
C SER A 164 2.32 -14.97 -1.20
N PHE A 165 1.59 -15.26 -0.13
CA PHE A 165 1.65 -16.57 0.50
C PHE A 165 0.25 -17.03 0.94
N THR A 166 0.10 -18.34 1.05
CA THR A 166 -1.09 -18.96 1.64
C THR A 166 -0.68 -19.69 2.90
N TYR A 167 -1.30 -19.33 4.03
CA TYR A 167 -1.22 -20.10 5.28
C TYR A 167 -2.45 -20.99 5.42
N THR A 168 -2.23 -22.29 5.56
CA THR A 168 -3.29 -23.30 5.75
C THR A 168 -3.15 -23.93 7.14
N PRO A 169 -4.06 -23.67 8.08
CA PRO A 169 -4.04 -24.35 9.39
C PRO A 169 -4.18 -25.85 9.24
N LYS A 170 -3.47 -26.61 10.08
CA LYS A 170 -3.72 -28.06 10.24
C LYS A 170 -5.13 -28.27 10.80
N LYS A 171 -5.76 -29.37 10.38
CA LYS A 171 -7.14 -29.69 10.75
C LYS A 171 -7.38 -29.58 12.26
N ASN A 172 -8.39 -28.82 12.66
CA ASN A 172 -8.85 -28.62 14.05
C ASN A 172 -7.73 -28.15 14.99
N LYS A 173 -6.82 -27.29 14.52
CA LYS A 173 -5.78 -26.68 15.35
C LYS A 173 -6.06 -25.19 15.53
N ALA A 174 -6.36 -24.81 16.78
CA ALA A 174 -6.48 -23.40 17.20
C ALA A 174 -5.23 -22.98 18.01
N GLY A 175 -5.11 -21.66 18.25
CA GLY A 175 -4.07 -21.05 19.06
C GLY A 175 -3.06 -20.29 18.20
N VAL A 176 -1.97 -19.82 18.81
CA VAL A 176 -0.97 -19.01 18.13
C VAL A 176 0.06 -19.91 17.42
N ASP A 177 0.37 -19.56 16.19
CA ASP A 177 1.43 -20.13 15.37
C ASP A 177 2.34 -19.03 14.83
N SER A 178 3.48 -19.39 14.27
CA SER A 178 4.37 -18.42 13.63
C SER A 178 5.28 -19.09 12.60
N PHE A 179 5.68 -18.29 11.62
CA PHE A 179 6.72 -18.63 10.65
C PHE A 179 7.60 -17.41 10.40
N THR A 180 8.78 -17.61 9.80
CA THR A 180 9.70 -16.50 9.55
C THR A 180 10.10 -16.45 8.08
N TYR A 181 10.39 -15.27 7.62
CA TYR A 181 10.81 -15.00 6.24
C TYR A 181 11.94 -13.99 6.17
N THR A 182 12.59 -13.92 5.03
CA THR A 182 13.56 -12.88 4.66
C THR A 182 13.19 -12.31 3.29
N ALA A 183 13.58 -11.07 3.06
CA ALA A 183 13.58 -10.42 1.77
C ALA A 183 15.01 -10.32 1.25
N THR A 184 15.21 -10.49 -0.05
CA THR A 184 16.49 -10.38 -0.73
C THR A 184 16.33 -9.41 -1.90
N ASP A 185 17.23 -8.42 -2.00
CA ASP A 185 17.28 -7.45 -3.08
C ASP A 185 17.87 -8.03 -4.38
N ALA A 186 17.86 -7.25 -5.45
CA ALA A 186 18.41 -7.64 -6.75
C ALA A 186 19.94 -7.84 -6.72
N SER A 187 20.62 -7.20 -5.79
CA SER A 187 22.07 -7.30 -5.56
C SER A 187 22.46 -8.50 -4.67
N GLY A 188 21.49 -9.24 -4.13
CA GLY A 188 21.69 -10.43 -3.31
C GLY A 188 21.86 -10.17 -1.81
N LYS A 189 21.66 -8.94 -1.31
CA LYS A 189 21.64 -8.69 0.13
C LYS A 189 20.34 -9.12 0.76
N VAL A 190 20.44 -9.71 1.94
CA VAL A 190 19.34 -10.33 2.66
C VAL A 190 18.97 -9.49 3.88
N SER A 191 17.68 -9.31 4.12
CA SER A 191 17.15 -8.66 5.31
C SER A 191 17.42 -9.48 6.58
N ARG A 192 17.22 -8.87 7.75
CA ARG A 192 16.99 -9.64 8.97
C ARG A 192 15.74 -10.53 8.79
N GLN A 193 15.70 -11.63 9.57
CA GLN A 193 14.48 -12.44 9.62
C GLN A 193 13.34 -11.66 10.25
N ALA A 194 12.19 -11.68 9.59
CA ALA A 194 10.94 -11.17 10.12
C ALA A 194 9.97 -12.31 10.45
N THR A 195 9.11 -12.06 11.42
CA THR A 195 8.17 -13.06 11.97
C THR A 195 6.75 -12.70 11.57
N VAL A 196 6.04 -13.68 11.00
CA VAL A 196 4.58 -13.59 10.83
C VAL A 196 3.95 -14.42 11.96
N THR A 197 3.16 -13.75 12.79
CA THR A 197 2.38 -14.39 13.86
C THR A 197 0.97 -14.64 13.36
N VAL A 198 0.48 -15.87 13.49
CA VAL A 198 -0.88 -16.24 13.07
C VAL A 198 -1.69 -16.66 14.28
N THR A 199 -2.75 -15.90 14.57
CA THR A 199 -3.75 -16.28 15.57
C THR A 199 -4.83 -17.12 14.92
N ILE A 200 -4.90 -18.39 15.27
CA ILE A 200 -5.92 -19.32 14.76
C ILE A 200 -7.05 -19.38 15.79
N LEU A 201 -8.17 -18.76 15.44
CA LEU A 201 -9.37 -18.74 16.27
C LEU A 201 -10.09 -20.08 16.19
N LYS A 202 -10.76 -20.44 17.28
CA LYS A 202 -11.63 -21.60 17.29
C LYS A 202 -12.93 -21.30 16.54
N ALA A 203 -13.29 -22.15 15.59
CA ALA A 203 -14.55 -22.03 14.86
C ALA A 203 -15.70 -22.68 15.64
N ASN A 204 -16.90 -22.10 15.58
CA ASN A 204 -18.12 -22.68 16.15
C ASN A 204 -18.66 -23.84 15.31
N SER A 205 -18.26 -23.93 14.03
CA SER A 205 -18.59 -25.00 13.10
C SER A 205 -17.35 -25.45 12.35
N SER A 206 -17.23 -26.73 12.07
CA SER A 206 -16.16 -27.28 11.20
C SER A 206 -16.41 -27.01 9.71
N GLU A 207 -17.62 -26.59 9.36
CA GLU A 207 -18.02 -26.30 7.98
C GLU A 207 -17.78 -24.84 7.66
N THR A 208 -17.09 -24.57 6.57
CA THR A 208 -16.87 -23.23 6.02
C THR A 208 -17.85 -22.99 4.87
N TYR A 209 -18.09 -21.71 4.54
CA TYR A 209 -18.90 -21.38 3.37
C TYR A 209 -18.27 -21.90 2.08
N ALA A 210 -19.04 -22.64 1.29
CA ALA A 210 -18.57 -23.29 0.08
C ALA A 210 -18.28 -22.29 -1.06
N ASP A 211 -19.02 -21.18 -1.09
CA ASP A 211 -19.01 -20.16 -2.14
C ASP A 211 -18.09 -18.98 -1.89
N THR A 212 -17.30 -19.02 -0.81
CA THR A 212 -16.32 -17.95 -0.49
C THR A 212 -14.89 -18.31 -0.85
N LEU A 213 -14.65 -19.49 -1.44
CA LEU A 213 -13.31 -19.93 -1.82
C LEU A 213 -12.70 -18.98 -2.86
N GLY A 214 -11.50 -18.45 -2.57
CA GLY A 214 -10.83 -17.47 -3.42
C GLY A 214 -11.40 -16.05 -3.36
N ASN A 215 -12.46 -15.82 -2.56
CA ASN A 215 -13.01 -14.49 -2.37
C ASN A 215 -12.33 -13.76 -1.20
N PRO A 216 -11.93 -12.47 -1.36
CA PRO A 216 -11.30 -11.69 -0.29
C PRO A 216 -12.14 -11.60 0.98
N CYS A 217 -13.48 -11.65 0.88
CA CYS A 217 -14.38 -11.58 2.03
C CYS A 217 -14.40 -12.85 2.89
N ARG A 218 -13.72 -13.93 2.48
CA ARG A 218 -13.83 -15.26 3.08
C ARG A 218 -13.67 -15.26 4.60
N PHE A 219 -12.64 -14.59 5.09
CA PHE A 219 -12.42 -14.48 6.54
C PHE A 219 -13.54 -13.70 7.24
N ALA A 220 -13.92 -12.55 6.70
CA ALA A 220 -14.97 -11.71 7.26
C ALA A 220 -16.34 -12.43 7.28
N ALA A 221 -16.65 -13.21 6.24
CA ALA A 221 -17.85 -14.03 6.18
C ALA A 221 -17.87 -15.10 7.30
N GLU A 222 -16.75 -15.82 7.48
CA GLU A 222 -16.62 -16.78 8.56
C GLU A 222 -16.66 -16.11 9.96
N TRP A 223 -16.08 -14.93 10.09
CA TRP A 223 -16.20 -14.14 11.30
C TRP A 223 -17.65 -13.77 11.60
N MET A 224 -18.43 -13.31 10.63
CA MET A 224 -19.86 -13.03 10.82
C MET A 224 -20.65 -14.25 11.29
N LYS A 225 -20.33 -15.43 10.73
CA LYS A 225 -20.93 -16.70 11.16
C LYS A 225 -20.57 -17.05 12.59
N ASN A 226 -19.29 -17.00 12.92
CA ASN A 226 -18.81 -17.39 14.26
C ASN A 226 -19.21 -16.43 15.37
N THR A 227 -19.48 -15.17 15.04
CA THR A 227 -20.00 -14.16 15.98
C THR A 227 -21.53 -14.07 16.00
N GLY A 228 -22.22 -14.82 15.13
CA GLY A 228 -23.69 -14.82 15.04
C GLY A 228 -24.29 -13.58 14.39
N ILE A 229 -23.45 -12.75 13.73
CA ILE A 229 -23.93 -11.56 13.00
C ILE A 229 -24.77 -11.97 11.81
N PHE A 230 -24.26 -12.93 11.03
CA PHE A 230 -24.94 -13.51 9.88
C PHE A 230 -24.50 -14.96 9.67
N THR A 231 -25.48 -15.88 9.54
CA THR A 231 -25.19 -17.33 9.47
C THR A 231 -25.25 -17.93 8.06
N GLY A 232 -25.54 -17.09 7.04
CA GLY A 232 -25.68 -17.56 5.67
C GLY A 232 -26.97 -18.35 5.42
N GLU A 233 -26.98 -19.04 4.30
CA GLU A 233 -28.08 -19.88 3.85
C GLU A 233 -27.54 -21.28 3.55
N THR A 234 -28.37 -22.32 3.62
CA THR A 234 -28.01 -23.67 3.19
C THR A 234 -28.58 -23.91 1.79
N ILE A 235 -27.71 -24.17 0.83
CA ILE A 235 -28.08 -24.47 -0.56
C ILE A 235 -27.53 -25.84 -0.91
N SER A 236 -28.41 -26.78 -1.24
CA SER A 236 -28.03 -28.18 -1.57
C SER A 236 -27.10 -28.80 -0.51
N ASP A 237 -27.50 -28.67 0.76
CA ASP A 237 -26.76 -29.14 1.95
C ASP A 237 -25.39 -28.48 2.20
N ASN A 238 -25.04 -27.41 1.47
CA ASN A 238 -23.83 -26.65 1.70
C ASN A 238 -24.14 -25.30 2.34
N PRO A 239 -23.38 -24.86 3.36
CA PRO A 239 -23.48 -23.51 3.87
C PRO A 239 -22.94 -22.53 2.82
N CYS A 240 -23.74 -21.54 2.45
CA CYS A 240 -23.41 -20.51 1.46
C CYS A 240 -23.56 -19.12 2.07
N PHE A 241 -22.67 -18.24 1.69
CA PHE A 241 -22.65 -16.83 2.08
C PHE A 241 -23.34 -15.93 1.06
N ASP A 242 -23.27 -16.33 -0.22
CA ASP A 242 -23.71 -15.58 -1.40
C ASP A 242 -23.06 -14.18 -1.45
N PRO A 243 -21.74 -14.09 -1.71
CA PRO A 243 -20.95 -12.86 -1.59
C PRO A 243 -21.44 -11.70 -2.47
N GLN A 244 -22.05 -12.01 -3.62
CA GLN A 244 -22.50 -11.02 -4.60
C GLN A 244 -23.92 -10.50 -4.33
N ARG A 245 -24.65 -11.12 -3.41
CA ARG A 245 -26.01 -10.70 -3.09
C ARG A 245 -26.00 -9.32 -2.45
N GLN A 246 -26.91 -8.46 -2.90
CA GLN A 246 -27.12 -7.15 -2.31
C GLN A 246 -27.73 -7.27 -0.91
N VAL A 247 -27.33 -6.36 -0.02
CA VAL A 247 -27.81 -6.27 1.35
C VAL A 247 -28.89 -5.19 1.44
N SER A 248 -30.06 -5.51 2.00
CA SER A 248 -31.07 -4.48 2.22
C SER A 248 -30.68 -3.57 3.41
N ARG A 249 -31.27 -2.35 3.46
CA ARG A 249 -31.07 -1.39 4.57
C ARG A 249 -31.38 -2.03 5.92
N GLY A 250 -32.52 -2.76 6.01
CA GLY A 250 -32.90 -3.47 7.23
C GLY A 250 -31.90 -4.55 7.63
N GLN A 251 -31.40 -5.32 6.67
CA GLN A 251 -30.36 -6.33 6.92
C GLN A 251 -29.06 -5.68 7.43
N PHE A 252 -28.62 -4.60 6.82
CA PHE A 252 -27.42 -3.92 7.26
C PHE A 252 -27.54 -3.32 8.65
N VAL A 253 -28.69 -2.69 8.95
CA VAL A 253 -29.01 -2.20 10.31
C VAL A 253 -28.89 -3.31 11.35
N ALA A 254 -29.44 -4.50 11.07
CA ALA A 254 -29.36 -5.63 11.99
C ALA A 254 -27.91 -6.14 12.14
N MET A 255 -27.18 -6.26 11.04
CA MET A 255 -25.77 -6.69 11.05
C MET A 255 -24.90 -5.70 11.83
N LEU A 256 -25.01 -4.40 11.56
CA LEU A 256 -24.26 -3.35 12.27
C LEU A 256 -24.62 -3.31 13.76
N SER A 257 -25.93 -3.42 14.11
CA SER A 257 -26.38 -3.47 15.51
C SER A 257 -25.77 -4.65 16.27
N ARG A 258 -25.65 -5.82 15.63
CA ARG A 258 -24.99 -7.00 16.20
C ARG A 258 -23.48 -6.81 16.33
N THR A 259 -22.83 -6.26 15.31
CA THR A 259 -21.40 -5.92 15.34
C THR A 259 -21.08 -5.00 16.52
N LEU A 260 -21.91 -3.99 16.73
CA LEU A 260 -21.75 -3.03 17.83
C LEU A 260 -22.26 -3.55 19.18
N ASN A 261 -22.84 -4.75 19.21
CA ASN A 261 -23.46 -5.35 20.39
C ASN A 261 -24.47 -4.40 21.08
N LEU A 262 -25.32 -3.74 20.27
CA LEU A 262 -26.31 -2.81 20.79
C LEU A 262 -27.41 -3.55 21.59
N PRO A 263 -27.91 -2.97 22.71
CA PRO A 263 -28.97 -3.59 23.50
C PRO A 263 -30.30 -3.56 22.74
N THR A 264 -30.85 -4.75 22.46
CA THR A 264 -32.08 -4.92 21.67
C THR A 264 -33.31 -5.19 22.54
N GLN A 265 -33.19 -5.23 23.88
CA GLN A 265 -34.26 -5.62 24.80
C GLN A 265 -35.22 -4.50 25.14
N GLU A 266 -34.84 -3.24 24.96
CA GLU A 266 -35.69 -2.09 25.24
C GLU A 266 -36.44 -1.64 23.97
N GLN A 267 -37.77 -1.79 23.97
CA GLN A 267 -38.67 -1.48 22.84
C GLN A 267 -39.51 -0.24 23.12
N SER A 268 -38.92 0.85 23.55
CA SER A 268 -39.67 2.10 23.81
C SER A 268 -39.97 2.95 22.55
N TRP A 269 -39.40 2.56 21.40
CA TRP A 269 -39.57 3.27 20.14
C TRP A 269 -40.23 2.37 19.09
N GLU A 270 -41.25 2.89 18.42
CA GLU A 270 -41.92 2.22 17.30
C GLU A 270 -41.63 2.98 16.01
N PRO A 271 -41.27 2.29 14.94
CA PRO A 271 -41.06 2.90 13.64
C PRO A 271 -42.37 3.45 13.06
N GLU A 272 -42.27 4.59 12.34
CA GLU A 272 -43.43 5.22 11.69
C GLU A 272 -44.06 4.35 10.59
N GLN A 273 -43.23 3.52 9.94
CA GLN A 273 -43.65 2.59 8.91
C GLN A 273 -43.66 1.14 9.43
N PRO A 274 -44.56 0.29 8.92
CA PRO A 274 -44.57 -1.13 9.26
C PRO A 274 -43.25 -1.78 8.88
N VAL A 275 -42.57 -2.45 9.82
CA VAL A 275 -41.34 -3.21 9.59
C VAL A 275 -41.54 -4.65 10.05
N ALA A 276 -40.75 -5.56 9.46
CA ALA A 276 -40.76 -6.97 9.82
C ALA A 276 -40.44 -7.16 11.32
N ALA A 277 -41.15 -8.06 11.98
CA ALA A 277 -41.02 -8.27 13.43
C ALA A 277 -39.60 -8.56 13.90
N TRP A 278 -38.84 -9.29 13.10
CA TRP A 278 -37.45 -9.63 13.41
C TRP A 278 -36.50 -8.41 13.38
N LEU A 279 -36.83 -7.37 12.60
CA LEU A 279 -36.01 -6.18 12.44
C LEU A 279 -36.24 -5.13 13.50
N LYS A 280 -37.47 -5.05 14.05
CA LYS A 280 -37.88 -4.03 15.06
C LYS A 280 -36.84 -3.82 16.17
N PRO A 281 -36.36 -4.87 16.90
CA PRO A 281 -35.44 -4.67 18.01
C PRO A 281 -34.10 -4.07 17.57
N TYR A 282 -33.59 -4.43 16.39
CA TYR A 282 -32.35 -3.89 15.86
C TYR A 282 -32.51 -2.46 15.37
N LEU A 283 -33.61 -2.16 14.71
CA LEU A 283 -33.92 -0.81 14.23
C LEU A 283 -34.11 0.16 15.42
N ALA A 284 -34.79 -0.25 16.46
CA ALA A 284 -34.94 0.53 17.68
C ALA A 284 -33.58 0.77 18.37
N ALA A 285 -32.72 -0.24 18.43
CA ALA A 285 -31.38 -0.10 18.99
C ALA A 285 -30.50 0.85 18.15
N ALA A 286 -30.53 0.73 16.84
CA ALA A 286 -29.79 1.61 15.92
C ALA A 286 -30.32 3.06 16.00
N HIS A 287 -31.62 3.26 16.08
CA HIS A 287 -32.24 4.59 16.27
C HIS A 287 -31.75 5.27 17.55
N ARG A 288 -31.81 4.59 18.69
CA ARG A 288 -31.30 5.10 19.97
C ARG A 288 -29.81 5.46 19.92
N ALA A 289 -29.04 4.70 19.14
CA ALA A 289 -27.62 4.97 18.94
C ALA A 289 -27.36 6.06 17.91
N GLY A 290 -28.38 6.68 17.30
CA GLY A 290 -28.28 7.73 16.31
C GLY A 290 -27.81 7.24 14.90
N LEU A 291 -27.72 5.93 14.70
CA LEU A 291 -27.16 5.37 13.45
C LEU A 291 -28.11 5.49 12.26
N THR A 292 -29.42 5.55 12.51
CA THR A 292 -30.42 5.68 11.44
C THR A 292 -30.36 7.01 10.71
N ALA A 293 -29.67 8.02 11.26
CA ALA A 293 -29.41 9.28 10.57
C ALA A 293 -28.53 9.12 9.30
N GLY A 294 -27.80 8.02 9.17
CA GLY A 294 -27.04 7.68 7.95
C GLY A 294 -27.88 7.08 6.82
N LEU A 295 -29.15 6.74 7.08
CA LEU A 295 -30.06 6.19 6.08
C LEU A 295 -30.84 7.29 5.37
N ASN A 296 -31.18 7.06 4.09
CA ASN A 296 -32.14 7.90 3.38
C ASN A 296 -33.54 7.71 4.00
N PRO A 297 -34.16 8.75 4.57
CA PRO A 297 -35.47 8.64 5.27
C PRO A 297 -36.61 8.27 4.33
N ASP A 298 -36.50 8.57 3.05
CA ASP A 298 -37.54 8.30 2.04
C ASP A 298 -37.43 6.90 1.41
N ALA A 299 -36.38 6.16 1.72
CA ALA A 299 -36.13 4.85 1.13
C ALA A 299 -36.67 3.71 1.99
N SER A 300 -37.15 2.65 1.33
CA SER A 300 -37.63 1.44 2.03
C SER A 300 -36.48 0.67 2.68
N LEU A 301 -36.71 0.09 3.84
CA LEU A 301 -35.79 -0.80 4.54
C LEU A 301 -35.59 -2.15 3.81
N GLU A 302 -36.49 -2.51 2.91
CA GLU A 302 -36.38 -3.70 2.07
C GLU A 302 -35.50 -3.48 0.84
N ASP A 303 -35.30 -2.22 0.41
CA ASP A 303 -34.44 -1.89 -0.71
C ASP A 303 -32.95 -2.05 -0.34
N ALA A 304 -32.12 -2.31 -1.34
CA ALA A 304 -30.68 -2.43 -1.15
C ALA A 304 -30.08 -1.14 -0.57
N ILE A 305 -29.21 -1.29 0.45
CA ILE A 305 -28.45 -0.18 1.00
C ILE A 305 -27.36 0.23 0.02
N THR A 306 -27.12 1.53 -0.12
CA THR A 306 -26.00 2.02 -0.91
C THR A 306 -24.69 1.98 -0.12
N GLN A 307 -23.56 2.01 -0.82
CA GLN A 307 -22.25 2.09 -0.18
C GLN A 307 -22.13 3.35 0.67
N ALA A 308 -22.65 4.49 0.20
CA ALA A 308 -22.65 5.76 0.93
C ALA A 308 -23.47 5.70 2.22
N GLU A 309 -24.67 5.09 2.21
CA GLU A 309 -25.48 4.95 3.42
C GLU A 309 -24.81 4.04 4.45
N ALA A 310 -24.25 2.90 4.02
CA ALA A 310 -23.53 2.00 4.89
C ALA A 310 -22.31 2.68 5.52
N ALA A 311 -21.62 3.48 4.72
CA ALA A 311 -20.53 4.33 5.12
C ALA A 311 -20.93 5.30 6.22
N ALA A 312 -21.93 6.11 5.98
CA ALA A 312 -22.42 7.09 6.92
C ALA A 312 -22.86 6.45 8.26
N MET A 313 -23.47 5.26 8.21
CA MET A 313 -23.86 4.54 9.43
C MET A 313 -22.64 4.06 10.23
N VAL A 314 -21.58 3.60 9.57
CA VAL A 314 -20.33 3.18 10.24
C VAL A 314 -19.58 4.39 10.79
N GLU A 315 -19.54 5.51 10.08
CA GLU A 315 -18.97 6.77 10.54
C GLU A 315 -19.63 7.24 11.84
N LEU A 316 -20.97 7.30 11.85
CA LEU A 316 -21.74 7.57 13.06
C LEU A 316 -21.45 6.56 14.18
N ALA A 317 -21.19 5.30 13.82
CA ALA A 317 -20.85 4.25 14.77
C ALA A 317 -19.48 4.44 15.44
N LEU A 318 -18.49 4.92 14.71
CA LEU A 318 -17.12 5.07 15.16
C LEU A 318 -16.79 6.48 15.68
N ASP A 319 -17.67 7.47 15.46
CA ASP A 319 -17.44 8.89 15.75
C ASP A 319 -16.12 9.41 15.11
N LEU A 320 -15.82 8.94 13.92
CA LEU A 320 -14.62 9.28 13.17
C LEU A 320 -14.96 9.51 11.70
N PRO A 321 -14.36 10.53 11.05
CA PRO A 321 -14.55 10.73 9.62
C PRO A 321 -14.01 9.54 8.82
N MET A 322 -14.75 9.12 7.84
CA MET A 322 -14.51 7.94 7.01
C MET A 322 -13.19 7.98 6.25
N GLU A 323 -12.74 9.16 5.85
CA GLU A 323 -11.47 9.38 5.14
C GLU A 323 -10.25 8.87 5.91
N SER A 324 -10.38 8.67 7.22
CA SER A 324 -9.30 8.13 8.07
C SER A 324 -9.31 6.60 8.22
N GLN A 325 -10.24 5.89 7.58
CA GLN A 325 -10.40 4.44 7.75
C GLN A 325 -9.77 3.64 6.60
N PRO A 326 -8.93 2.61 6.89
CA PRO A 326 -8.26 1.80 5.85
C PRO A 326 -9.23 1.05 4.93
N VAL A 327 -10.45 0.78 5.39
CA VAL A 327 -11.46 0.00 4.67
C VAL A 327 -12.00 0.72 3.44
N TRP A 328 -12.06 2.05 3.49
CA TRP A 328 -12.64 2.86 2.41
C TRP A 328 -11.72 3.01 1.21
N ALA A 329 -10.44 2.72 1.37
CA ALA A 329 -9.53 2.60 0.23
C ALA A 329 -9.91 1.45 -0.73
N GLN A 330 -10.80 0.54 -0.28
CA GLN A 330 -11.29 -0.58 -1.09
C GLN A 330 -12.69 -0.36 -1.67
N LEU A 331 -13.44 0.63 -1.15
CA LEU A 331 -14.71 1.06 -1.74
C LEU A 331 -14.39 2.25 -2.65
N ASP A 332 -14.48 2.03 -3.95
CA ASP A 332 -14.18 3.03 -4.97
C ASP A 332 -15.07 4.26 -4.74
N GLN A 333 -14.48 5.41 -4.43
CA GLN A 333 -15.21 6.68 -4.17
C GLN A 333 -16.11 7.11 -5.34
N ALA A 334 -15.95 6.51 -6.50
CA ALA A 334 -16.79 6.74 -7.68
C ALA A 334 -18.14 5.99 -7.65
N GLN A 335 -18.38 5.11 -6.65
CA GLN A 335 -19.55 4.22 -6.63
C GLN A 335 -20.48 4.43 -5.41
N ASP A 336 -20.52 5.62 -4.83
CA ASP A 336 -21.30 5.92 -3.63
C ASP A 336 -22.79 5.50 -3.68
N GLN A 337 -23.38 5.49 -4.87
CA GLN A 337 -24.79 5.13 -5.10
C GLN A 337 -24.98 3.64 -5.44
N GLU A 338 -23.90 2.88 -5.60
CA GLU A 338 -24.02 1.45 -5.89
C GLU A 338 -24.50 0.66 -4.67
N PRO A 339 -25.33 -0.37 -4.89
CA PRO A 339 -25.78 -1.27 -3.83
C PRO A 339 -24.61 -2.00 -3.17
N LEU A 340 -24.63 -2.09 -1.85
CA LEU A 340 -23.64 -2.84 -1.08
C LEU A 340 -23.88 -4.35 -1.20
N THR A 341 -22.84 -5.10 -1.57
CA THR A 341 -22.88 -6.57 -1.58
C THR A 341 -22.62 -7.16 -0.19
N ARG A 342 -22.99 -8.45 0.01
CA ARG A 342 -22.66 -9.16 1.27
C ARG A 342 -21.16 -9.23 1.51
N ALA A 343 -20.36 -9.43 0.46
CA ALA A 343 -18.90 -9.43 0.56
C ALA A 343 -18.38 -8.10 1.11
N GLN A 344 -18.82 -6.99 0.55
CA GLN A 344 -18.44 -5.65 0.99
C GLN A 344 -18.95 -5.37 2.42
N ALA A 345 -20.18 -5.74 2.73
CA ALA A 345 -20.75 -5.59 4.07
C ALA A 345 -19.95 -6.36 5.13
N ALA A 346 -19.57 -7.61 4.83
CA ALA A 346 -18.76 -8.41 5.75
C ALA A 346 -17.40 -7.78 6.04
N MET A 347 -16.70 -7.36 5.00
CA MET A 347 -15.39 -6.72 5.12
C MET A 347 -15.49 -5.40 5.90
N LEU A 348 -16.51 -4.58 5.58
CA LEU A 348 -16.75 -3.32 6.27
C LEU A 348 -17.03 -3.52 7.78
N LEU A 349 -17.92 -4.44 8.13
CA LEU A 349 -18.29 -4.70 9.52
C LEU A 349 -17.14 -5.33 10.32
N TYR A 350 -16.32 -6.18 9.68
CA TYR A 350 -15.13 -6.75 10.32
C TYR A 350 -14.10 -5.66 10.66
N GLU A 351 -13.81 -4.76 9.71
CA GLU A 351 -12.87 -3.66 9.97
C GLU A 351 -13.44 -2.66 10.99
N THR A 352 -14.77 -2.43 10.99
CA THR A 352 -15.44 -1.65 12.04
C THR A 352 -15.16 -2.26 13.41
N GLN A 353 -15.31 -3.57 13.56
CA GLN A 353 -15.01 -4.27 14.81
C GLN A 353 -13.55 -4.11 15.23
N LYS A 354 -12.59 -4.27 14.29
CA LYS A 354 -11.16 -4.09 14.55
C LYS A 354 -10.84 -2.68 15.03
N SER A 355 -11.43 -1.67 14.40
CA SER A 355 -11.26 -0.26 14.79
C SER A 355 -11.75 -0.01 16.22
N MET A 356 -12.86 -0.62 16.59
CA MET A 356 -13.38 -0.55 17.96
C MET A 356 -12.47 -1.26 18.98
N ASP A 357 -11.88 -2.38 18.61
CA ASP A 357 -10.98 -3.14 19.49
C ASP A 357 -9.64 -2.44 19.69
N ALA A 358 -9.15 -1.74 18.67
CA ALA A 358 -7.91 -0.92 18.74
C ALA A 358 -8.09 0.34 19.61
N ALA A 359 -9.31 0.87 19.75
CA ALA A 359 -9.60 2.07 20.53
C ALA A 359 -10.64 1.78 21.65
N PRO A 360 -10.28 1.06 22.72
CA PRO A 360 -11.22 0.63 23.76
C PRO A 360 -11.93 1.79 24.49
N GLY A 361 -11.40 3.01 24.43
CA GLY A 361 -12.04 4.23 24.95
C GLY A 361 -13.34 4.63 24.23
N MET A 362 -13.49 4.26 22.94
CA MET A 362 -14.73 4.50 22.18
C MET A 362 -15.92 3.68 22.70
N ARG A 363 -15.70 2.53 23.36
CA ARG A 363 -16.77 1.72 23.98
C ARG A 363 -17.44 2.42 25.16
N SER A 364 -16.75 3.33 25.86
CA SER A 364 -17.25 3.98 27.07
C SER A 364 -18.28 5.09 26.80
N ILE A 365 -18.27 5.71 25.62
CA ILE A 365 -19.22 6.79 25.28
C ILE A 365 -20.64 6.26 25.07
N ARG A 366 -20.80 5.00 24.71
CA ARG A 366 -22.08 4.37 24.39
C ARG A 366 -22.81 3.74 25.59
N SER A 367 -22.08 3.37 26.62
CA SER A 367 -22.69 2.93 27.88
C SER A 367 -23.21 4.11 28.73
N ALA A 368 -22.71 5.33 28.49
CA ALA A 368 -23.13 6.53 29.25
C ALA A 368 -24.38 7.23 28.67
N SER A 369 -24.74 7.01 27.40
CA SER A 369 -25.97 7.54 26.80
C SER A 369 -27.19 6.64 27.00
N ALA A 370 -27.04 5.54 27.73
CA ALA A 370 -28.12 4.60 28.11
C ALA A 370 -28.54 4.74 29.59
N GLN A 371 -28.27 5.91 30.24
CA GLN A 371 -28.83 6.25 31.57
C GLN A 371 -29.83 7.38 31.46
#